data_ef45e0fceecd9e20953b9619b9968704
#
_entry.id   ef45e0fceecd9e20953b9619b9968704
#
_cell.length_a   1.000
_cell.length_b   1.000
_cell.length_c   1.000
_cell.angle_alpha   90.00
_cell.angle_beta   90.00
_cell.angle_gamma   90.00
#
_symmetry.space_group_name_H-M   'P 1'
#
loop_
_entity.id
_entity.type
_entity.pdbx_description
1 polymer ?
#
loop_
_entity_poly.entity_id
_entity_poly.type
_entity_poly.pdbx_seq_one_letter_code
_entity_poly.pdbx_strand_id
1 'polypeptide(L)'
;MGYRDYQKSRVTMWNTTNPLIMLIILNVMFFILLNFIKSIYTFSHLQDEAFYRNIYRWFQLSAEPMKILTRPWTVLTMPFTELKLLMVVSNLIWLWTFGFLVQDLIGDDKLFPAYLYSALVGGLGFVLTAQVGFPELVDSMYFNGPVCGIVGLSIVATTVSPRYRFFPMIGGGIPLWIITTVFILLNVVAVSSNLLLFIPYICAGAMGFLYTRLLMSGYDTGFWMSELYRWTTNWFTPGKRKTTSIRSTRFYDEKGREPFSKRSNVNQQRIDMILDKINQKGYENLTEEEKKILQQASKEKF
;
A
#
# COMPACT_ATOMS: atom_id res chain seq x y z
N MET A 1 27.16 11.39 11.56
CA MET A 1 26.43 10.65 10.51
C MET A 1 25.80 9.42 11.16
N GLY A 2 24.54 9.53 11.58
CA GLY A 2 23.82 8.43 12.26
C GLY A 2 23.17 7.54 11.23
N TYR A 3 23.57 6.27 11.21
CA TYR A 3 22.85 5.19 10.53
C TYR A 3 21.46 5.09 11.15
N ARG A 4 20.41 5.49 10.42
CA ARG A 4 19.05 5.13 10.74
C ARG A 4 18.91 3.64 10.39
N ASP A 5 18.79 2.81 11.42
CA ASP A 5 18.31 1.44 11.28
C ASP A 5 16.91 1.48 10.65
N TYR A 6 16.86 1.27 9.35
CA TYR A 6 15.62 0.86 8.69
C TYR A 6 15.30 -0.54 9.22
N GLN A 7 14.47 -0.61 10.24
CA GLN A 7 13.76 -1.85 10.51
C GLN A 7 13.02 -2.20 9.23
N LYS A 8 13.58 -3.16 8.47
CA LYS A 8 12.87 -3.87 7.42
C LYS A 8 11.62 -4.49 8.07
N SER A 9 10.48 -3.81 7.97
CA SER A 9 9.21 -4.44 8.24
C SER A 9 9.11 -5.58 7.23
N ARG A 10 9.30 -6.82 7.70
CA ARG A 10 9.01 -7.99 6.89
C ARG A 10 7.55 -7.86 6.51
N VAL A 11 7.27 -7.57 5.24
CA VAL A 11 5.92 -7.57 4.68
C VAL A 11 5.40 -9.00 4.89
N THR A 12 4.61 -9.17 5.93
CA THR A 12 4.00 -10.47 6.25
C THR A 12 2.83 -10.61 5.28
N MET A 13 3.04 -11.29 4.17
CA MET A 13 2.08 -11.44 3.06
C MET A 13 0.72 -12.03 3.48
N TRP A 14 0.60 -12.59 4.68
CA TRP A 14 -0.61 -13.29 5.14
C TRP A 14 -1.33 -12.56 6.28
N ASN A 15 -1.04 -11.29 6.52
CA ASN A 15 -1.80 -10.54 7.51
C ASN A 15 -3.02 -9.92 6.82
N THR A 16 -4.23 -10.28 7.24
CA THR A 16 -5.52 -9.75 6.74
C THR A 16 -5.64 -8.22 6.83
N THR A 17 -4.71 -7.58 7.53
CA THR A 17 -4.59 -6.12 7.65
C THR A 17 -3.66 -5.50 6.59
N ASN A 18 -3.17 -6.25 5.62
CA ASN A 18 -2.32 -5.73 4.55
C ASN A 18 -3.19 -4.97 3.51
N PRO A 19 -2.93 -3.66 3.26
CA PRO A 19 -3.73 -2.85 2.32
C PRO A 19 -3.74 -3.41 0.89
N LEU A 20 -2.65 -4.03 0.44
CA LEU A 20 -2.58 -4.66 -0.87
C LEU A 20 -3.55 -5.84 -0.99
N ILE A 21 -3.55 -6.72 0.02
CA ILE A 21 -4.48 -7.85 0.06
C ILE A 21 -5.93 -7.35 0.08
N MET A 22 -6.21 -6.29 0.84
CA MET A 22 -7.54 -5.70 0.87
C MET A 22 -7.97 -5.15 -0.49
N LEU A 23 -7.10 -4.44 -1.22
CA LEU A 23 -7.39 -3.97 -2.58
C LEU A 23 -7.65 -5.13 -3.54
N ILE A 24 -6.87 -6.21 -3.44
CA ILE A 24 -7.07 -7.43 -4.24
C ILE A 24 -8.42 -8.06 -3.92
N ILE A 25 -8.73 -8.23 -2.62
CA ILE A 25 -10.02 -8.81 -2.18
C ILE A 25 -11.18 -7.96 -2.67
N LEU A 26 -11.11 -6.62 -2.58
CA LEU A 26 -12.16 -5.73 -3.07
C LEU A 26 -12.39 -5.91 -4.58
N ASN A 27 -11.34 -5.95 -5.39
CA ASN A 27 -11.47 -6.19 -6.83
C ASN A 27 -12.11 -7.55 -7.13
N VAL A 28 -11.65 -8.61 -6.45
CA VAL A 28 -12.20 -9.97 -6.62
C VAL A 28 -13.65 -10.04 -6.16
N MET A 29 -13.98 -9.42 -5.03
CA MET A 29 -15.32 -9.39 -4.48
C MET A 29 -16.30 -8.70 -5.43
N PHE A 30 -15.95 -7.51 -5.96
CA PHE A 30 -16.77 -6.81 -6.95
C PHE A 30 -16.93 -7.64 -8.23
N PHE A 31 -15.86 -8.27 -8.72
CA PHE A 31 -15.92 -9.15 -9.88
C PHE A 31 -16.90 -10.32 -9.67
N ILE A 32 -16.79 -11.03 -8.54
CA ILE A 32 -17.66 -12.16 -8.23
C ILE A 32 -19.11 -11.69 -8.10
N LEU A 33 -19.35 -10.60 -7.35
CA LEU A 33 -20.68 -10.05 -7.13
C LEU A 33 -21.36 -9.66 -8.45
N LEU A 34 -20.68 -8.90 -9.31
CA LEU A 34 -21.23 -8.43 -10.58
C LEU A 34 -21.47 -9.58 -11.55
N ASN A 35 -20.56 -10.54 -11.65
CA ASN A 35 -20.75 -11.71 -12.50
C ASN A 35 -21.84 -12.66 -11.96
N PHE A 36 -21.98 -12.80 -10.65
CA PHE A 36 -23.08 -13.56 -10.04
C PHE A 36 -24.43 -12.94 -10.39
N ILE A 37 -24.58 -11.62 -10.24
CA ILE A 37 -25.82 -10.92 -10.62
C ILE A 37 -26.07 -11.06 -12.13
N LYS A 38 -25.02 -10.91 -12.96
CA LYS A 38 -25.14 -11.11 -14.42
C LYS A 38 -25.65 -12.52 -14.75
N SER A 39 -25.14 -13.55 -14.07
CA SER A 39 -25.57 -14.93 -14.27
C SER A 39 -27.07 -15.11 -13.93
N ILE A 40 -27.56 -14.47 -12.88
CA ILE A 40 -29.00 -14.48 -12.54
C ILE A 40 -29.83 -13.90 -13.69
N TYR A 41 -29.42 -12.75 -14.26
CA TYR A 41 -30.10 -12.14 -15.41
C TYR A 41 -30.11 -13.08 -16.63
N THR A 42 -29.01 -13.73 -16.93
CA THR A 42 -28.90 -14.69 -18.04
C THR A 42 -29.79 -15.91 -17.81
N PHE A 43 -29.82 -16.49 -16.61
CA PHE A 43 -30.69 -17.62 -16.28
C PHE A 43 -32.19 -17.25 -16.27
N SER A 44 -32.53 -16.00 -15.98
CA SER A 44 -33.92 -15.51 -16.01
C SER A 44 -34.38 -15.16 -17.44
N HIS A 45 -33.61 -15.50 -18.45
CA HIS A 45 -33.88 -15.16 -19.88
C HIS A 45 -34.09 -13.65 -20.13
N LEU A 46 -33.58 -12.81 -19.24
CA LEU A 46 -33.56 -11.36 -19.44
C LEU A 46 -32.45 -11.01 -20.43
N GLN A 47 -32.69 -9.97 -21.25
CA GLN A 47 -31.67 -9.50 -22.20
C GLN A 47 -30.42 -9.04 -21.44
N ASP A 48 -29.25 -9.36 -21.93
CA ASP A 48 -27.97 -8.92 -21.34
C ASP A 48 -27.92 -7.39 -21.15
N GLU A 49 -28.52 -6.61 -22.05
CA GLU A 49 -28.64 -5.16 -21.94
C GLU A 49 -29.35 -4.69 -20.67
N ALA A 50 -30.33 -5.47 -20.18
CA ALA A 50 -31.04 -5.13 -18.94
C ALA A 50 -30.09 -5.17 -17.73
N PHE A 51 -29.17 -6.15 -17.66
CA PHE A 51 -28.14 -6.18 -16.64
C PHE A 51 -27.24 -4.95 -16.69
N TYR A 52 -26.72 -4.61 -17.89
CA TYR A 52 -25.86 -3.44 -18.04
C TYR A 52 -26.57 -2.15 -17.65
N ARG A 53 -27.81 -1.93 -18.09
CA ARG A 53 -28.59 -0.74 -17.81
C ARG A 53 -29.01 -0.63 -16.34
N ASN A 54 -29.49 -1.70 -15.74
CA ASN A 54 -30.12 -1.66 -14.42
C ASN A 54 -29.13 -1.87 -13.27
N ILE A 55 -28.00 -2.56 -13.50
CA ILE A 55 -27.07 -2.93 -12.43
C ILE A 55 -25.68 -2.33 -12.72
N TYR A 56 -25.04 -2.71 -13.83
CA TYR A 56 -23.62 -2.44 -14.03
C TYR A 56 -23.31 -0.93 -14.11
N ARG A 57 -24.14 -0.15 -14.82
CA ARG A 57 -23.99 1.32 -14.90
C ARG A 57 -24.15 2.05 -13.57
N TRP A 58 -24.69 1.40 -12.55
CA TRP A 58 -24.82 1.97 -11.20
C TRP A 58 -23.50 1.95 -10.42
N PHE A 59 -22.54 1.17 -10.85
CA PHE A 59 -21.21 1.08 -10.26
C PHE A 59 -20.12 1.73 -11.12
N GLN A 60 -20.39 2.01 -12.39
CA GLN A 60 -19.47 2.69 -13.30
C GLN A 60 -19.61 4.20 -13.18
N LEU A 61 -18.49 4.90 -13.41
CA LEU A 61 -18.51 6.37 -13.51
C LEU A 61 -19.17 6.80 -14.82
N SER A 62 -20.23 7.60 -14.74
CA SER A 62 -20.84 8.22 -15.92
C SER A 62 -20.01 9.41 -16.39
N ALA A 63 -19.99 9.68 -17.71
CA ALA A 63 -19.43 10.90 -18.23
C ALA A 63 -20.36 12.12 -18.00
N GLU A 64 -21.65 11.89 -17.72
CA GLU A 64 -22.63 12.95 -17.44
C GLU A 64 -22.51 13.45 -16.00
N PRO A 65 -22.20 14.75 -15.77
CA PRO A 65 -22.01 15.29 -14.41
C PRO A 65 -23.25 15.19 -13.54
N MET A 66 -24.45 15.34 -14.12
CA MET A 66 -25.69 15.23 -13.34
C MET A 66 -25.90 13.82 -12.79
N LYS A 67 -25.51 12.79 -13.55
CA LYS A 67 -25.56 11.38 -13.07
C LYS A 67 -24.54 11.14 -11.96
N ILE A 68 -23.40 11.82 -11.97
CA ILE A 68 -22.40 11.73 -10.89
C ILE A 68 -22.97 12.33 -9.60
N LEU A 69 -23.64 13.48 -9.68
CA LEU A 69 -24.28 14.13 -8.52
C LEU A 69 -25.38 13.26 -7.90
N THR A 70 -26.17 12.58 -8.74
CA THR A 70 -27.23 11.68 -8.26
C THR A 70 -26.71 10.34 -7.76
N ARG A 71 -25.51 9.91 -8.17
CA ARG A 71 -24.88 8.62 -7.83
C ARG A 71 -23.43 8.81 -7.40
N PRO A 72 -23.16 9.56 -6.31
CA PRO A 72 -21.78 9.90 -5.91
C PRO A 72 -20.93 8.67 -5.54
N TRP A 73 -21.54 7.56 -5.14
CA TRP A 73 -20.82 6.31 -4.87
C TRP A 73 -20.09 5.75 -6.08
N THR A 74 -20.52 6.07 -7.33
CA THR A 74 -19.86 5.59 -8.55
C THR A 74 -18.41 6.04 -8.64
N VAL A 75 -18.08 7.19 -8.08
CA VAL A 75 -16.70 7.71 -7.99
C VAL A 75 -15.81 6.79 -7.15
N LEU A 76 -16.37 6.18 -6.08
CA LEU A 76 -15.63 5.27 -5.20
C LEU A 76 -15.68 3.81 -5.66
N THR A 77 -16.72 3.41 -6.41
CA THR A 77 -16.88 2.02 -6.86
C THR A 77 -16.21 1.75 -8.20
N MET A 78 -16.07 2.77 -9.08
CA MET A 78 -15.46 2.60 -10.40
C MET A 78 -14.06 1.93 -10.37
N PRO A 79 -13.19 2.17 -9.36
CA PRO A 79 -11.87 1.55 -9.32
C PRO A 79 -11.88 0.02 -9.12
N PHE A 80 -13.04 -0.55 -8.85
CA PHE A 80 -13.21 -1.98 -8.57
C PHE A 80 -14.13 -2.68 -9.58
N THR A 81 -14.75 -1.93 -10.50
CA THR A 81 -15.73 -2.47 -11.45
C THR A 81 -15.05 -3.04 -12.69
N GLU A 82 -15.01 -4.36 -12.80
CA GLU A 82 -14.58 -5.08 -13.99
C GLU A 82 -15.39 -6.36 -14.15
N LEU A 83 -15.81 -6.69 -15.38
CA LEU A 83 -16.59 -7.89 -15.68
C LEU A 83 -15.82 -8.97 -16.39
N LYS A 84 -14.79 -8.59 -17.15
CA LYS A 84 -14.02 -9.53 -17.98
C LYS A 84 -12.97 -10.23 -17.14
N LEU A 85 -13.06 -11.55 -17.01
CA LEU A 85 -12.12 -12.36 -16.23
C LEU A 85 -10.65 -12.09 -16.58
N LEU A 86 -10.32 -12.05 -17.87
CA LEU A 86 -8.95 -11.82 -18.31
C LEU A 86 -8.43 -10.44 -17.89
N MET A 87 -9.29 -9.42 -17.94
CA MET A 87 -8.94 -8.06 -17.48
C MET A 87 -8.72 -8.02 -15.97
N VAL A 88 -9.61 -8.67 -15.19
CA VAL A 88 -9.44 -8.75 -13.73
C VAL A 88 -8.12 -9.44 -13.38
N VAL A 89 -7.83 -10.59 -13.97
CA VAL A 89 -6.57 -11.32 -13.71
C VAL A 89 -5.36 -10.46 -14.06
N SER A 90 -5.37 -9.81 -15.22
CA SER A 90 -4.31 -8.88 -15.62
C SER A 90 -4.15 -7.73 -14.62
N ASN A 91 -5.26 -7.08 -14.25
CA ASN A 91 -5.26 -5.97 -13.29
C ASN A 91 -4.73 -6.42 -11.92
N LEU A 92 -5.11 -7.61 -11.44
CA LEU A 92 -4.63 -8.15 -10.16
C LEU A 92 -3.13 -8.44 -10.18
N ILE A 93 -2.58 -8.97 -11.29
CA ILE A 93 -1.14 -9.20 -11.44
C ILE A 93 -0.38 -7.87 -11.36
N TRP A 94 -0.83 -6.86 -12.10
CA TRP A 94 -0.18 -5.55 -12.10
C TRP A 94 -0.36 -4.81 -10.78
N LEU A 95 -1.56 -4.90 -10.17
CA LEU A 95 -1.84 -4.35 -8.83
C LEU A 95 -0.93 -4.98 -7.78
N TRP A 96 -0.76 -6.32 -7.83
CA TRP A 96 0.15 -7.02 -6.93
C TRP A 96 1.59 -6.58 -7.14
N THR A 97 2.05 -6.50 -8.38
CA THR A 97 3.44 -6.13 -8.73
C THR A 97 3.78 -4.71 -8.26
N PHE A 98 3.00 -3.71 -8.68
CA PHE A 98 3.29 -2.32 -8.32
C PHE A 98 2.89 -2.01 -6.88
N GLY A 99 1.82 -2.61 -6.37
CA GLY A 99 1.38 -2.43 -4.99
C GLY A 99 2.40 -2.96 -3.98
N PHE A 100 2.97 -4.14 -4.24
CA PHE A 100 4.05 -4.70 -3.42
C PHE A 100 5.26 -3.76 -3.37
N LEU A 101 5.66 -3.22 -4.54
CA LEU A 101 6.76 -2.25 -4.60
C LEU A 101 6.49 -0.97 -3.84
N VAL A 102 5.28 -0.42 -3.97
CA VAL A 102 4.88 0.79 -3.24
C VAL A 102 4.93 0.55 -1.74
N GLN A 103 4.45 -0.61 -1.27
CA GLN A 103 4.54 -0.98 0.14
C GLN A 103 5.99 -1.11 0.62
N ASP A 104 6.86 -1.76 -0.16
CA ASP A 104 8.28 -1.94 0.19
C ASP A 104 9.06 -0.62 0.19
N LEU A 105 8.74 0.31 -0.72
CA LEU A 105 9.48 1.56 -0.91
C LEU A 105 9.02 2.70 -0.01
N ILE A 106 7.71 2.87 0.22
CA ILE A 106 7.14 4.02 0.93
C ILE A 106 6.23 3.66 2.10
N GLY A 107 5.92 2.37 2.27
CA GLY A 107 5.15 1.83 3.40
C GLY A 107 3.70 1.53 3.08
N ASP A 108 3.12 0.65 3.91
CA ASP A 108 1.76 0.10 3.75
C ASP A 108 0.68 1.19 3.75
N ASP A 109 0.81 2.18 4.63
CA ASP A 109 -0.18 3.25 4.82
C ASP A 109 -0.37 4.15 3.59
N LYS A 110 0.57 4.13 2.63
CA LYS A 110 0.56 5.00 1.46
C LYS A 110 -0.04 4.35 0.21
N LEU A 111 -0.20 3.03 0.21
CA LEU A 111 -0.69 2.29 -0.94
C LEU A 111 -2.13 2.67 -1.30
N PHE A 112 -3.03 2.60 -0.31
CA PHE A 112 -4.46 2.84 -0.54
C PHE A 112 -4.74 4.29 -1.00
N PRO A 113 -4.18 5.34 -0.36
CA PRO A 113 -4.29 6.71 -0.85
C PRO A 113 -3.76 6.89 -2.28
N ALA A 114 -2.57 6.35 -2.58
CA ALA A 114 -1.97 6.46 -3.90
C ALA A 114 -2.86 5.83 -4.98
N TYR A 115 -3.43 4.65 -4.73
CA TYR A 115 -4.35 3.97 -5.64
C TYR A 115 -5.62 4.77 -5.87
N LEU A 116 -6.29 5.19 -4.79
CA LEU A 116 -7.57 5.90 -4.89
C LEU A 116 -7.42 7.29 -5.51
N TYR A 117 -6.46 8.10 -5.08
CA TYR A 117 -6.26 9.42 -5.67
C TYR A 117 -5.99 9.34 -7.18
N SER A 118 -5.17 8.38 -7.60
CA SER A 118 -4.90 8.18 -9.02
C SER A 118 -6.14 7.73 -9.80
N ALA A 119 -6.94 6.83 -9.22
CA ALA A 119 -8.19 6.41 -9.82
C ALA A 119 -9.20 7.56 -9.92
N LEU A 120 -9.35 8.36 -8.85
CA LEU A 120 -10.26 9.52 -8.81
C LEU A 120 -9.88 10.58 -9.84
N VAL A 121 -8.60 10.96 -9.92
CA VAL A 121 -8.13 11.96 -10.88
C VAL A 121 -8.19 11.41 -12.31
N GLY A 122 -7.93 10.12 -12.51
CA GLY A 122 -8.17 9.45 -13.79
C GLY A 122 -9.64 9.48 -14.21
N GLY A 123 -10.56 9.24 -13.26
CA GLY A 123 -12.00 9.35 -13.48
C GLY A 123 -12.44 10.78 -13.85
N LEU A 124 -11.89 11.80 -13.17
CA LEU A 124 -12.12 13.21 -13.56
C LEU A 124 -11.59 13.48 -14.97
N GLY A 125 -10.40 12.96 -15.30
CA GLY A 125 -9.85 13.04 -16.65
C GLY A 125 -10.77 12.41 -17.70
N PHE A 126 -11.42 11.28 -17.37
CA PHE A 126 -12.43 10.68 -18.24
C PHE A 126 -13.63 11.60 -18.47
N VAL A 127 -14.20 12.16 -17.40
CA VAL A 127 -15.36 13.07 -17.51
C VAL A 127 -15.01 14.27 -18.36
N LEU A 128 -13.86 14.91 -18.14
CA LEU A 128 -13.41 16.05 -18.94
C LEU A 128 -13.20 15.67 -20.41
N THR A 129 -12.56 14.52 -20.66
CA THR A 129 -12.35 14.03 -22.03
C THR A 129 -13.66 13.78 -22.75
N ALA A 130 -14.64 13.18 -22.06
CA ALA A 130 -15.95 12.91 -22.63
C ALA A 130 -16.70 14.21 -22.98
N GLN A 131 -16.67 15.20 -22.09
CA GLN A 131 -17.34 16.50 -22.30
C GLN A 131 -16.76 17.27 -23.48
N VAL A 132 -15.44 17.26 -23.65
CA VAL A 132 -14.74 18.02 -24.68
C VAL A 132 -14.65 17.25 -25.99
N GLY A 133 -14.35 15.95 -25.93
CA GLY A 133 -14.06 15.15 -27.11
C GLY A 133 -15.27 14.43 -27.70
N PHE A 134 -16.33 14.19 -26.91
CA PHE A 134 -17.48 13.38 -27.30
C PHE A 134 -18.82 13.93 -26.74
N PRO A 135 -19.15 15.22 -26.96
CA PRO A 135 -20.31 15.84 -26.33
C PRO A 135 -21.64 15.14 -26.67
N GLU A 136 -21.76 14.57 -27.88
CA GLU A 136 -22.95 13.84 -28.31
C GLU A 136 -23.12 12.45 -27.65
N LEU A 137 -22.03 11.89 -27.12
CA LEU A 137 -22.02 10.53 -26.55
C LEU A 137 -21.96 10.51 -25.01
N VAL A 138 -21.89 11.67 -24.36
CA VAL A 138 -21.71 11.82 -22.91
C VAL A 138 -22.72 10.97 -22.13
N ASP A 139 -23.99 10.95 -22.53
CA ASP A 139 -25.07 10.23 -21.85
C ASP A 139 -24.90 8.70 -21.88
N SER A 140 -24.16 8.20 -22.85
CA SER A 140 -23.95 6.76 -23.08
C SER A 140 -22.57 6.28 -22.63
N MET A 141 -21.65 7.20 -22.30
CA MET A 141 -20.30 6.85 -21.91
C MET A 141 -20.18 6.54 -20.40
N TYR A 142 -19.57 5.40 -20.11
CA TYR A 142 -19.30 4.92 -18.76
C TYR A 142 -17.85 4.43 -18.67
N PHE A 143 -17.25 4.59 -17.51
CA PHE A 143 -15.83 4.28 -17.28
C PHE A 143 -15.60 3.35 -16.08
N ASN A 144 -14.66 2.43 -16.28
CA ASN A 144 -14.12 1.56 -15.26
C ASN A 144 -12.71 2.02 -14.91
N GLY A 145 -12.41 2.21 -13.63
CA GLY A 145 -11.18 2.84 -13.20
C GLY A 145 -10.06 1.98 -12.62
N PRO A 146 -10.11 0.62 -12.58
CA PRO A 146 -9.04 -0.17 -11.94
C PRO A 146 -7.66 0.14 -12.50
N VAL A 147 -7.56 0.27 -13.82
CA VAL A 147 -6.30 0.58 -14.53
C VAL A 147 -5.73 1.93 -14.11
N CYS A 148 -6.57 2.96 -13.88
CA CYS A 148 -6.10 4.27 -13.44
C CYS A 148 -5.37 4.19 -12.08
N GLY A 149 -5.93 3.45 -11.13
CA GLY A 149 -5.27 3.23 -9.84
C GLY A 149 -3.92 2.54 -9.98
N ILE A 150 -3.85 1.52 -10.84
CA ILE A 150 -2.63 0.76 -11.10
C ILE A 150 -1.57 1.61 -11.84
N VAL A 151 -1.99 2.42 -12.83
CA VAL A 151 -1.11 3.39 -13.51
C VAL A 151 -0.52 4.35 -12.49
N GLY A 152 -1.34 4.89 -11.58
CA GLY A 152 -0.84 5.73 -10.50
C GLY A 152 0.22 5.05 -9.65
N LEU A 153 -0.06 3.82 -9.17
CA LEU A 153 0.92 3.05 -8.39
C LEU A 153 2.21 2.77 -9.17
N SER A 154 2.13 2.47 -10.45
CA SER A 154 3.31 2.23 -11.30
C SER A 154 4.20 3.47 -11.39
N ILE A 155 3.61 4.66 -11.53
CA ILE A 155 4.32 5.93 -11.55
C ILE A 155 4.88 6.28 -10.16
N VAL A 156 4.12 6.05 -9.08
CA VAL A 156 4.61 6.21 -7.70
C VAL A 156 5.88 5.38 -7.48
N ALA A 157 5.83 4.07 -7.75
CA ALA A 157 6.97 3.17 -7.57
C ALA A 157 8.17 3.59 -8.42
N THR A 158 7.96 3.94 -9.69
CA THR A 158 9.02 4.36 -10.62
C THR A 158 9.62 5.71 -10.22
N THR A 159 8.83 6.65 -9.70
CA THR A 159 9.32 7.95 -9.25
C THR A 159 10.18 7.84 -7.99
N VAL A 160 9.80 6.95 -7.07
CA VAL A 160 10.59 6.70 -5.83
C VAL A 160 11.89 5.99 -6.13
N SER A 161 11.85 4.95 -6.96
CA SER A 161 13.03 4.12 -7.24
C SER A 161 13.12 3.68 -8.71
N PRO A 162 13.51 4.58 -9.63
CA PRO A 162 13.54 4.28 -11.07
C PRO A 162 14.54 3.21 -11.44
N ARG A 163 15.61 3.04 -10.64
CA ARG A 163 16.67 2.05 -10.86
C ARG A 163 16.47 0.74 -10.12
N TYR A 164 15.32 0.55 -9.47
CA TYR A 164 14.97 -0.73 -8.86
C TYR A 164 14.99 -1.82 -9.93
N ARG A 165 15.64 -2.97 -9.64
CA ARG A 165 15.81 -4.05 -10.62
C ARG A 165 15.02 -5.28 -10.22
N PHE A 166 14.13 -5.71 -11.10
CA PHE A 166 13.45 -7.00 -10.99
C PHE A 166 14.34 -8.12 -11.52
N PHE A 167 14.24 -9.30 -10.93
CA PHE A 167 14.95 -10.51 -11.36
C PHE A 167 16.47 -10.31 -11.58
N PRO A 168 17.24 -9.91 -10.55
CA PRO A 168 18.66 -9.63 -10.69
C PRO A 168 19.47 -10.83 -11.19
N MET A 169 18.92 -12.04 -11.10
CA MET A 169 19.53 -13.28 -11.62
C MET A 169 19.53 -13.37 -13.16
N ILE A 170 18.70 -12.58 -13.85
CA ILE A 170 18.59 -12.57 -15.32
C ILE A 170 19.33 -11.34 -15.84
N GLY A 171 20.58 -11.51 -16.31
CA GLY A 171 21.34 -10.46 -17.00
C GLY A 171 21.53 -9.14 -16.23
N GLY A 172 21.53 -9.18 -14.88
CA GLY A 172 21.64 -7.98 -14.05
C GLY A 172 20.31 -7.29 -13.72
N GLY A 173 19.17 -7.89 -14.10
CA GLY A 173 17.82 -7.45 -13.76
C GLY A 173 17.22 -6.39 -14.67
N ILE A 174 15.90 -6.40 -14.78
CA ILE A 174 15.12 -5.44 -15.58
C ILE A 174 14.82 -4.21 -14.72
N PRO A 175 15.21 -2.99 -15.12
CA PRO A 175 14.89 -1.79 -14.36
C PRO A 175 13.38 -1.51 -14.38
N LEU A 176 12.86 -1.01 -13.25
CA LEU A 176 11.43 -0.77 -13.02
C LEU A 176 10.79 0.13 -14.09
N TRP A 177 11.51 1.16 -14.55
CA TRP A 177 10.98 2.07 -15.56
C TRP A 177 10.61 1.37 -16.88
N ILE A 178 11.35 0.30 -17.27
CA ILE A 178 11.02 -0.50 -18.47
C ILE A 178 9.69 -1.23 -18.25
N ILE A 179 9.51 -1.87 -17.09
CA ILE A 179 8.28 -2.59 -16.76
C ILE A 179 7.07 -1.64 -16.75
N THR A 180 7.23 -0.45 -16.14
CA THR A 180 6.21 0.60 -16.13
C THR A 180 5.89 1.07 -17.56
N THR A 181 6.91 1.28 -18.40
CA THR A 181 6.70 1.69 -19.79
C THR A 181 5.95 0.62 -20.58
N VAL A 182 6.34 -0.65 -20.45
CA VAL A 182 5.64 -1.77 -21.10
C VAL A 182 4.19 -1.84 -20.64
N PHE A 183 3.93 -1.72 -19.33
CA PHE A 183 2.57 -1.71 -18.79
C PHE A 183 1.73 -0.58 -19.38
N ILE A 184 2.26 0.65 -19.45
CA ILE A 184 1.57 1.80 -20.04
C ILE A 184 1.31 1.56 -21.54
N LEU A 185 2.30 1.09 -22.29
CA LEU A 185 2.16 0.80 -23.72
C LEU A 185 1.07 -0.25 -23.99
N LEU A 186 1.00 -1.32 -23.18
CA LEU A 186 -0.06 -2.32 -23.31
C LEU A 186 -1.45 -1.69 -23.12
N ASN A 187 -1.60 -0.76 -22.18
CA ASN A 187 -2.87 -0.06 -21.98
C ASN A 187 -3.17 0.94 -23.10
N VAL A 188 -2.17 1.61 -23.68
CA VAL A 188 -2.35 2.45 -24.88
C VAL A 188 -2.87 1.62 -26.05
N VAL A 189 -2.26 0.46 -26.30
CA VAL A 189 -2.70 -0.45 -27.38
C VAL A 189 -4.12 -0.95 -27.13
N ALA A 190 -4.49 -1.24 -25.89
CA ALA A 190 -5.84 -1.68 -25.54
C ALA A 190 -6.92 -0.62 -25.83
N VAL A 191 -6.55 0.68 -25.81
CA VAL A 191 -7.44 1.84 -26.07
C VAL A 191 -7.21 2.43 -27.48
N SER A 192 -6.51 1.71 -28.36
CA SER A 192 -6.05 2.21 -29.67
C SER A 192 -7.18 2.70 -30.61
N SER A 193 -8.44 2.31 -30.36
CA SER A 193 -9.60 2.77 -31.15
C SER A 193 -9.83 4.28 -31.04
N ASN A 194 -9.46 4.90 -29.93
CA ASN A 194 -9.57 6.33 -29.71
C ASN A 194 -8.56 6.81 -28.67
N LEU A 195 -7.50 7.50 -29.13
CA LEU A 195 -6.42 7.99 -28.29
C LEU A 195 -6.89 8.97 -27.20
N LEU A 196 -8.02 9.66 -27.38
CA LEU A 196 -8.57 10.54 -26.34
C LEU A 196 -8.93 9.78 -25.07
N LEU A 197 -9.29 8.50 -25.17
CA LEU A 197 -9.58 7.65 -24.02
C LEU A 197 -8.31 7.27 -23.21
N PHE A 198 -7.13 7.66 -23.68
CA PHE A 198 -5.88 7.52 -22.93
C PHE A 198 -5.64 8.68 -21.93
N ILE A 199 -6.30 9.82 -22.10
CA ILE A 199 -6.18 11.00 -21.22
C ILE A 199 -6.44 10.63 -19.73
N PRO A 200 -7.44 9.82 -19.37
CA PRO A 200 -7.64 9.34 -18.01
C PRO A 200 -6.39 8.71 -17.40
N TYR A 201 -5.63 7.92 -18.16
CA TYR A 201 -4.41 7.27 -17.68
C TYR A 201 -3.27 8.27 -17.50
N ILE A 202 -3.17 9.29 -18.37
CA ILE A 202 -2.21 10.39 -18.18
C ILE A 202 -2.52 11.15 -16.89
N CYS A 203 -3.79 11.49 -16.66
CA CYS A 203 -4.24 12.17 -15.44
C CYS A 203 -3.95 11.35 -14.18
N ALA A 204 -4.21 10.05 -14.22
CA ALA A 204 -3.92 9.12 -13.14
C ALA A 204 -2.41 9.04 -12.84
N GLY A 205 -1.58 8.95 -13.89
CA GLY A 205 -0.13 8.95 -13.76
C GLY A 205 0.41 10.27 -13.22
N ALA A 206 -0.11 11.41 -13.69
CA ALA A 206 0.24 12.74 -13.20
C ALA A 206 -0.08 12.88 -11.70
N MET A 207 -1.23 12.34 -11.25
CA MET A 207 -1.59 12.32 -9.84
C MET A 207 -0.64 11.44 -9.02
N GLY A 208 -0.27 10.27 -9.51
CA GLY A 208 0.71 9.39 -8.86
C GLY A 208 2.07 10.08 -8.70
N PHE A 209 2.53 10.79 -9.72
CA PHE A 209 3.75 11.60 -9.67
C PHE A 209 3.63 12.74 -8.65
N LEU A 210 2.55 13.50 -8.68
CA LEU A 210 2.30 14.61 -7.75
C LEU A 210 2.25 14.11 -6.31
N TYR A 211 1.51 13.03 -6.05
CA TYR A 211 1.42 12.41 -4.74
C TYR A 211 2.82 12.03 -4.20
N THR A 212 3.66 11.43 -5.04
CA THR A 212 5.03 11.07 -4.66
C THR A 212 5.86 12.30 -4.34
N ARG A 213 5.76 13.36 -5.14
CA ARG A 213 6.48 14.62 -4.91
C ARG A 213 6.08 15.29 -3.59
N LEU A 214 4.78 15.30 -3.28
CA LEU A 214 4.27 15.83 -2.01
C LEU A 214 4.80 15.01 -0.82
N LEU A 215 4.79 13.68 -0.92
CA LEU A 215 5.37 12.81 0.12
C LEU A 215 6.86 13.06 0.33
N MET A 216 7.64 13.21 -0.76
CA MET A 216 9.06 13.52 -0.68
C MET A 216 9.34 14.90 -0.07
N SER A 217 8.42 15.85 -0.24
CA SER A 217 8.47 17.18 0.38
C SER A 217 8.00 17.20 1.84
N GLY A 218 7.60 16.03 2.40
CA GLY A 218 7.15 15.89 3.78
C GLY A 218 5.66 16.11 3.99
N TYR A 219 4.88 16.37 2.94
CA TYR A 219 3.43 16.53 3.02
C TYR A 219 2.72 15.19 2.82
N ASP A 220 2.15 14.64 3.89
CA ASP A 220 1.35 13.42 3.85
C ASP A 220 -0.13 13.72 3.63
N THR A 221 -0.54 13.80 2.38
CA THR A 221 -1.95 14.05 1.99
C THR A 221 -2.86 12.83 2.21
N GLY A 222 -2.28 11.64 2.40
CA GLY A 222 -3.01 10.37 2.59
C GLY A 222 -3.34 10.05 4.05
N PHE A 223 -2.94 10.86 5.01
CA PHE A 223 -3.08 10.57 6.45
C PHE A 223 -4.53 10.30 6.87
N TRP A 224 -5.49 11.11 6.44
CA TRP A 224 -6.92 10.94 6.78
C TRP A 224 -7.50 9.63 6.25
N MET A 225 -7.05 9.18 5.09
CA MET A 225 -7.50 7.94 4.45
C MET A 225 -6.87 6.71 5.13
N SER A 226 -5.63 6.82 5.59
CA SER A 226 -4.97 5.77 6.39
C SER A 226 -5.62 5.62 7.77
N GLU A 227 -6.13 6.71 8.36
CA GLU A 227 -6.92 6.66 9.59
C GLU A 227 -8.28 5.99 9.36
N LEU A 228 -8.98 6.33 8.27
CA LEU A 228 -10.24 5.69 7.88
C LEU A 228 -10.04 4.19 7.64
N TYR A 229 -8.97 3.82 6.96
CA TYR A 229 -8.58 2.42 6.75
C TYR A 229 -8.35 1.69 8.08
N ARG A 230 -7.60 2.29 9.01
CA ARG A 230 -7.38 1.72 10.35
C ARG A 230 -8.68 1.60 11.15
N TRP A 231 -9.58 2.54 11.01
CA TRP A 231 -10.89 2.50 11.66
C TRP A 231 -11.74 1.32 11.15
N THR A 232 -11.78 1.09 9.83
CA THR A 232 -12.52 -0.04 9.24
C THR A 232 -11.90 -1.39 9.61
N THR A 233 -10.57 -1.52 9.59
CA THR A 233 -9.89 -2.77 9.97
C THR A 233 -10.05 -3.11 11.45
N ASN A 234 -10.17 -2.11 12.33
CA ASN A 234 -10.44 -2.32 13.75
C ASN A 234 -11.85 -2.90 14.02
N TRP A 235 -12.81 -2.68 13.12
CA TRP A 235 -14.14 -3.28 13.22
C TRP A 235 -14.10 -4.81 13.02
N PHE A 236 -13.22 -5.27 12.15
CA PHE A 236 -13.08 -6.70 11.84
C PHE A 236 -12.08 -7.44 12.74
N THR A 237 -11.39 -6.74 13.63
CA THR A 237 -10.47 -7.33 14.62
C THR A 237 -10.82 -6.89 16.04
N PRO A 238 -11.96 -7.35 16.61
CA PRO A 238 -12.29 -7.06 18.00
C PRO A 238 -11.35 -7.87 18.89
N GLY A 239 -10.34 -7.22 19.48
CA GLY A 239 -9.48 -7.87 20.47
C GLY A 239 -7.99 -7.54 20.44
N LYS A 240 -7.46 -6.85 19.46
CA LYS A 240 -6.13 -6.25 19.61
C LYS A 240 -6.26 -5.07 20.55
N ARG A 241 -5.90 -5.26 21.83
CA ARG A 241 -5.59 -4.18 22.76
C ARG A 241 -4.84 -3.12 21.96
N LYS A 242 -5.34 -1.87 22.00
CA LYS A 242 -4.60 -0.71 21.54
C LYS A 242 -3.21 -0.83 22.18
N THR A 243 -2.23 -1.32 21.46
CA THR A 243 -0.87 -0.91 21.70
C THR A 243 -0.94 0.58 21.40
N THR A 244 -1.18 1.36 22.43
CA THR A 244 -0.86 2.76 22.43
C THR A 244 0.54 2.79 21.84
N SER A 245 0.65 3.24 20.59
CA SER A 245 1.92 3.63 20.04
C SER A 245 2.42 4.60 21.09
N ILE A 246 3.38 4.16 21.85
CA ILE A 246 4.16 5.03 22.70
C ILE A 246 4.93 5.86 21.67
N ARG A 247 4.24 6.85 21.14
CA ARG A 247 4.81 7.88 20.32
C ARG A 247 5.92 8.43 21.19
N SER A 248 7.11 8.45 20.67
CA SER A 248 8.39 8.93 21.18
C SER A 248 8.40 10.32 21.86
N THR A 249 7.28 10.77 22.37
CA THR A 249 7.14 11.99 23.18
C THR A 249 7.50 11.82 24.65
N ARG A 250 7.94 10.62 25.07
CA ARG A 250 8.47 10.38 26.43
C ARG A 250 9.98 10.41 26.52
N PHE A 251 10.67 10.94 25.53
CA PHE A 251 12.13 11.04 25.58
C PHE A 251 12.65 12.27 26.35
N TYR A 252 11.76 13.13 26.84
CA TYR A 252 12.14 14.24 27.70
C TYR A 252 11.15 14.34 28.86
N ASP A 253 11.37 13.55 29.89
CA ASP A 253 10.88 13.87 31.22
C ASP A 253 11.89 14.84 31.85
N GLU A 254 11.48 16.09 32.03
CA GLU A 254 12.30 17.20 32.56
C GLU A 254 12.82 16.96 34.00
N LYS A 255 12.63 15.77 34.55
CA LYS A 255 13.05 15.39 35.91
C LYS A 255 14.34 14.56 35.96
N GLY A 256 15.18 14.58 34.95
CA GLY A 256 16.55 14.07 35.02
C GLY A 256 16.72 12.59 35.35
N ARG A 257 15.72 11.75 35.10
CA ARG A 257 15.86 10.30 35.19
C ARG A 257 16.25 9.76 33.82
N GLU A 258 17.49 9.31 33.66
CA GLU A 258 17.95 8.60 32.48
C GLU A 258 17.05 7.37 32.22
N PRO A 259 16.41 7.23 31.03
CA PRO A 259 15.46 6.15 30.75
C PRO A 259 16.10 4.78 30.60
N PHE A 260 17.42 4.71 30.59
CA PHE A 260 18.20 3.47 30.54
C PHE A 260 19.25 3.48 31.65
N SER A 261 18.99 2.82 32.76
CA SER A 261 20.09 2.45 33.63
C SER A 261 20.94 1.44 32.85
N LYS A 262 22.13 1.84 32.42
CA LYS A 262 23.19 0.99 31.89
C LYS A 262 23.67 0.01 32.98
N ARG A 263 22.79 -0.83 33.53
CA ARG A 263 23.18 -1.82 34.56
C ARG A 263 23.90 -3.03 33.96
N SER A 264 23.67 -3.37 32.68
CA SER A 264 24.25 -4.59 32.14
C SER A 264 25.74 -4.49 31.75
N ASN A 265 26.21 -3.35 31.23
CA ASN A 265 27.60 -3.25 30.80
C ASN A 265 28.61 -3.14 31.94
N VAL A 266 28.25 -2.51 33.05
CA VAL A 266 29.15 -2.39 34.22
C VAL A 266 29.33 -3.73 34.94
N ASN A 267 28.27 -4.55 35.02
CA ASN A 267 28.39 -5.91 35.58
C ASN A 267 29.24 -6.84 34.71
N GLN A 268 29.10 -6.77 33.38
CA GLN A 268 29.84 -7.62 32.46
C GLN A 268 31.35 -7.32 32.52
N GLN A 269 31.74 -6.05 32.44
CA GLN A 269 33.14 -5.65 32.55
C GLN A 269 33.76 -6.00 33.90
N ARG A 270 33.00 -5.90 35.00
CA ARG A 270 33.45 -6.33 36.32
C ARG A 270 33.60 -7.85 36.43
N ILE A 271 32.69 -8.61 35.84
CA ILE A 271 32.78 -10.07 35.79
C ILE A 271 34.01 -10.50 35.01
N ASP A 272 34.27 -9.88 33.84
CA ASP A 272 35.44 -10.18 33.02
C ASP A 272 36.74 -9.86 33.75
N MET A 273 36.82 -8.73 34.45
CA MET A 273 37.99 -8.41 35.30
C MET A 273 38.19 -9.41 36.46
N ILE A 274 37.11 -9.91 37.06
CA ILE A 274 37.20 -10.92 38.13
C ILE A 274 37.65 -12.27 37.55
N LEU A 275 37.16 -12.65 36.37
CA LEU A 275 37.59 -13.86 35.65
C LEU A 275 39.06 -13.79 35.24
N ASP A 276 39.54 -12.64 34.77
CA ASP A 276 40.96 -12.42 34.47
C ASP A 276 41.82 -12.52 35.73
N LYS A 277 41.34 -12.00 36.85
CA LYS A 277 42.01 -12.12 38.15
C LYS A 277 42.10 -13.56 38.66
N ILE A 278 41.04 -14.38 38.44
CA ILE A 278 41.04 -15.80 38.74
C ILE A 278 42.08 -16.53 37.90
N ASN A 279 42.17 -16.22 36.61
CA ASN A 279 43.14 -16.82 35.69
C ASN A 279 44.58 -16.51 36.05
N GLN A 280 44.86 -15.30 36.59
CA GLN A 280 46.21 -14.86 36.92
C GLN A 280 46.67 -15.23 38.34
N LYS A 281 45.73 -15.21 39.33
CA LYS A 281 46.07 -15.30 40.77
C LYS A 281 45.34 -16.39 41.53
N GLY A 282 44.47 -17.16 40.87
CA GLY A 282 43.66 -18.19 41.47
C GLY A 282 42.44 -17.66 42.24
N TYR A 283 41.43 -18.53 42.42
CA TYR A 283 40.16 -18.22 43.07
C TYR A 283 40.28 -17.82 44.55
N GLU A 284 41.34 -18.26 45.25
CA GLU A 284 41.56 -18.01 46.68
C GLU A 284 41.95 -16.53 46.96
N ASN A 285 42.43 -15.83 45.95
CA ASN A 285 42.84 -14.43 46.07
C ASN A 285 41.73 -13.42 45.75
N LEU A 286 40.46 -13.88 45.66
CA LEU A 286 39.31 -13.04 45.49
C LEU A 286 38.79 -12.47 46.81
N THR A 287 38.38 -11.22 46.80
CA THR A 287 37.69 -10.64 47.96
C THR A 287 36.28 -11.19 48.12
N GLU A 288 35.70 -11.14 49.32
CA GLU A 288 34.35 -11.61 49.59
C GLU A 288 33.28 -10.90 48.76
N GLU A 289 33.53 -9.63 48.36
CA GLU A 289 32.66 -8.88 47.46
C GLU A 289 32.72 -9.42 46.02
N GLU A 290 33.93 -9.77 45.53
CA GLU A 290 34.13 -10.34 44.19
C GLU A 290 33.49 -11.75 44.10
N LYS A 291 33.56 -12.55 45.14
CA LYS A 291 32.87 -13.87 45.23
C LYS A 291 31.34 -13.71 45.19
N LYS A 292 30.77 -12.70 45.87
CA LYS A 292 29.33 -12.41 45.81
C LYS A 292 28.87 -12.00 44.45
N ILE A 293 29.63 -11.16 43.72
CA ILE A 293 29.31 -10.72 42.37
C ILE A 293 29.28 -11.92 41.41
N LEU A 294 30.24 -12.84 41.50
CA LEU A 294 30.29 -14.08 40.73
C LEU A 294 29.10 -15.02 41.03
N GLN A 295 28.70 -15.10 42.27
CA GLN A 295 27.59 -15.94 42.71
C GLN A 295 26.22 -15.35 42.25
N GLN A 296 26.10 -14.04 42.22
CA GLN A 296 24.92 -13.36 41.63
C GLN A 296 24.85 -13.53 40.11
N ALA A 297 25.97 -13.36 39.43
CA ALA A 297 26.03 -13.55 37.96
C ALA A 297 25.72 -15.00 37.54
N SER A 298 26.09 -15.96 38.34
CA SER A 298 25.76 -17.39 38.14
C SER A 298 24.26 -17.68 38.28
N LYS A 299 23.56 -16.95 39.17
CA LYS A 299 22.11 -17.08 39.39
C LYS A 299 21.22 -16.37 38.38
N GLU A 300 21.73 -15.34 37.69
CA GLU A 300 21.00 -14.58 36.67
C GLU A 300 21.06 -15.22 35.26
N LYS A 301 21.82 -16.29 35.09
CA LYS A 301 21.98 -17.01 33.81
C LYS A 301 21.07 -18.24 33.65
N PHE A 302 20.12 -18.48 34.56
CA PHE A 302 19.12 -19.55 34.44
C PHE A 302 17.69 -19.01 34.46
#